data_1e1464bda5121136efd0505344e909fe
#
_entry.id   1e1464bda5121136efd0505344e909fe
#
_cell.length_a   1.000
_cell.length_b   1.000
_cell.length_c   1.000
_cell.angle_alpha   90.00
_cell.angle_beta   90.00
_cell.angle_gamma   90.00
#
_symmetry.space_group_name_H-M   'P 1'
#
loop_
_entity.id
_entity.type
_entity.pdbx_description
1 polymer ?
#
loop_
_entity_poly.entity_id
_entity_poly.type
_entity_poly.pdbx_seq_one_letter_code
_entity_poly.pdbx_strand_id
1 'polypeptide(L)'
;MLVDSSASSLPTLPADVQPAVLQEINLAELRNGSASEQQKLSQAALNDGFFYLDLRHPTTQLLLGQVDPTLQLSKLIFDHSAEIKNLFDVDKISSLKTNGYKPKGRNIVNKDDARDGFESWALPRNGILKIGADPFPRLPAVKEAQNTLHILLESLEDVAQTIFRSLSDLLGLAPEHRLEAFHEPDKPSTSILRLLKYHARAQGASDPLIVPHTDLGSLTFLFSSTPGLQVLSTVAGAAPSGEEEWAYIAPKPGYTVVNLGDCVSMMTNGALKSAVHRVGPLPGAGMPERYSFAYLIRPNDDAVLRPLGSPLVSSRGGGMEPITCADWITKKYKVLRGDDRMRRDDDQVMTGGRKAFV
;
A
#
# COMPACT_ATOMS: atom_id res chain seq x y z
N MET A 1 23.76 -17.70 -26.96
CA MET A 1 22.35 -17.92 -27.27
C MET A 1 21.61 -16.70 -26.76
N LEU A 2 21.09 -15.91 -27.67
CA LEU A 2 20.29 -14.72 -27.35
C LEU A 2 18.98 -15.21 -26.75
N VAL A 3 18.72 -14.87 -25.50
CA VAL A 3 17.43 -15.11 -24.84
C VAL A 3 16.44 -14.15 -25.47
N ASP A 4 15.44 -14.71 -26.14
CA ASP A 4 14.35 -14.03 -26.79
C ASP A 4 13.55 -13.24 -25.75
N SER A 5 13.74 -11.92 -25.72
CA SER A 5 13.00 -11.00 -24.87
C SER A 5 11.64 -10.71 -25.51
N SER A 6 10.75 -11.68 -25.53
CA SER A 6 9.34 -11.40 -25.73
C SER A 6 8.83 -10.69 -24.46
N ALA A 7 9.00 -9.38 -24.40
CA ALA A 7 8.30 -8.53 -23.45
C ALA A 7 6.80 -8.74 -23.67
N SER A 8 6.19 -9.67 -22.94
CA SER A 8 4.75 -9.79 -22.88
C SER A 8 4.22 -8.45 -22.39
N SER A 9 3.52 -7.73 -23.28
CA SER A 9 2.85 -6.48 -22.91
C SER A 9 1.97 -6.75 -21.69
N LEU A 10 2.08 -5.90 -20.67
CA LEU A 10 1.19 -5.99 -19.51
C LEU A 10 -0.27 -5.91 -19.99
N PRO A 11 -1.19 -6.65 -19.36
CA PRO A 11 -2.61 -6.53 -19.65
C PRO A 11 -3.05 -5.07 -19.51
N THR A 12 -3.60 -4.50 -20.56
CA THR A 12 -4.14 -3.14 -20.56
C THR A 12 -5.56 -3.13 -19.97
N LEU A 13 -6.01 -1.96 -19.54
CA LEU A 13 -7.42 -1.77 -19.20
C LEU A 13 -8.27 -1.91 -20.48
N PRO A 14 -9.49 -2.47 -20.40
CA PRO A 14 -10.45 -2.41 -21.49
C PRO A 14 -10.68 -0.98 -21.99
N ALA A 15 -10.97 -0.80 -23.28
CA ALA A 15 -11.08 0.54 -23.88
C ALA A 15 -12.24 1.38 -23.34
N ASP A 16 -13.25 0.75 -22.78
CA ASP A 16 -14.42 1.34 -22.12
C ASP A 16 -14.21 1.66 -20.64
N VAL A 17 -13.05 1.31 -20.09
CA VAL A 17 -12.71 1.58 -18.68
C VAL A 17 -11.87 2.84 -18.57
N GLN A 18 -12.39 3.84 -17.87
CA GLN A 18 -11.64 5.08 -17.60
C GLN A 18 -10.53 4.84 -16.58
N PRO A 19 -9.24 5.07 -16.95
CA PRO A 19 -8.14 4.98 -16.00
C PRO A 19 -8.13 6.17 -15.06
N ALA A 20 -7.64 5.97 -13.83
CA ALA A 20 -7.29 7.07 -12.94
C ALA A 20 -6.15 7.90 -13.55
N VAL A 21 -6.30 9.22 -13.54
CA VAL A 21 -5.27 10.16 -14.00
C VAL A 21 -4.39 10.49 -12.80
N LEU A 22 -3.24 9.85 -12.71
CA LEU A 22 -2.26 10.05 -11.62
C LEU A 22 -1.02 10.77 -12.12
N GLN A 23 -0.41 11.58 -11.25
CA GLN A 23 0.91 12.17 -11.53
C GLN A 23 1.96 11.07 -11.72
N GLU A 24 2.85 11.26 -12.71
CA GLU A 24 4.02 10.43 -12.93
C GLU A 24 5.26 11.16 -12.44
N ILE A 25 5.89 10.64 -11.40
CA ILE A 25 7.03 11.26 -10.72
C ILE A 25 8.29 10.50 -11.08
N ASN A 26 9.28 11.20 -11.65
CA ASN A 26 10.58 10.62 -11.91
C ASN A 26 11.45 10.65 -10.65
N LEU A 27 11.77 9.49 -10.09
CA LEU A 27 12.51 9.37 -8.84
C LEU A 27 13.93 9.97 -8.94
N ALA A 28 14.61 9.76 -10.06
CA ALA A 28 15.97 10.28 -10.23
C ALA A 28 15.98 11.82 -10.25
N GLU A 29 15.05 12.42 -10.98
CA GLU A 29 14.88 13.86 -11.04
C GLU A 29 14.42 14.45 -9.70
N LEU A 30 13.53 13.71 -8.98
CA LEU A 30 13.13 14.12 -7.63
C LEU A 30 14.32 14.15 -6.67
N ARG A 31 15.21 13.14 -6.73
CA ARG A 31 16.47 13.08 -5.97
C ARG A 31 17.42 14.22 -6.30
N ASN A 32 17.43 14.66 -7.57
CA ASN A 32 18.24 15.79 -8.03
C ASN A 32 17.62 17.16 -7.68
N GLY A 33 16.48 17.18 -6.98
CA GLY A 33 15.84 18.43 -6.54
C GLY A 33 15.06 19.13 -7.65
N SER A 34 14.62 18.41 -8.69
CA SER A 34 13.81 18.97 -9.78
C SER A 34 12.52 19.62 -9.24
N ALA A 35 12.38 20.92 -9.47
CA ALA A 35 11.19 21.68 -9.02
C ALA A 35 9.89 21.15 -9.65
N SER A 36 9.96 20.66 -10.90
CA SER A 36 8.79 20.09 -11.58
C SER A 36 8.36 18.80 -10.93
N GLU A 37 9.28 17.91 -10.52
CA GLU A 37 8.94 16.66 -9.85
C GLU A 37 8.46 16.90 -8.42
N GLN A 38 9.03 17.88 -7.72
CA GLN A 38 8.53 18.33 -6.41
C GLN A 38 7.10 18.87 -6.52
N GLN A 39 6.79 19.64 -7.56
CA GLN A 39 5.45 20.15 -7.81
C GLN A 39 4.45 19.00 -8.10
N LYS A 40 4.82 18.02 -8.93
CA LYS A 40 3.99 16.82 -9.17
C LYS A 40 3.72 16.04 -7.89
N LEU A 41 4.76 15.80 -7.08
CA LEU A 41 4.62 15.13 -5.79
C LEU A 41 3.70 15.91 -4.85
N SER A 42 3.85 17.23 -4.80
CA SER A 42 2.98 18.12 -4.03
C SER A 42 1.52 17.99 -4.45
N GLN A 43 1.24 18.09 -5.74
CA GLN A 43 -0.12 17.97 -6.28
C GLN A 43 -0.72 16.60 -5.95
N ALA A 44 0.04 15.52 -6.18
CA ALA A 44 -0.40 14.17 -5.87
C ALA A 44 -0.69 13.99 -4.37
N ALA A 45 0.20 14.45 -3.50
CA ALA A 45 0.09 14.26 -2.06
C ALA A 45 -1.07 15.07 -1.43
N LEU A 46 -1.30 16.30 -1.92
CA LEU A 46 -2.33 17.19 -1.40
C LEU A 46 -3.74 16.89 -1.95
N ASN A 47 -3.85 16.33 -3.15
CA ASN A 47 -5.13 16.16 -3.84
C ASN A 47 -5.56 14.69 -3.94
N ASP A 48 -4.67 13.82 -4.44
CA ASP A 48 -5.03 12.46 -4.85
C ASP A 48 -4.66 11.40 -3.81
N GLY A 49 -3.55 11.59 -3.09
CA GLY A 49 -2.97 10.58 -2.20
C GLY A 49 -2.34 9.38 -2.93
N PHE A 50 -2.31 9.41 -4.28
CA PHE A 50 -1.79 8.38 -5.16
C PHE A 50 -0.95 8.97 -6.28
N PHE A 51 0.11 8.25 -6.70
CA PHE A 51 0.92 8.59 -7.87
C PHE A 51 1.67 7.38 -8.42
N TYR A 52 2.15 7.51 -9.65
CA TYR A 52 3.13 6.59 -10.22
C TYR A 52 4.53 7.10 -9.93
N LEU A 53 5.42 6.21 -9.50
CA LEU A 53 6.84 6.50 -9.33
C LEU A 53 7.65 5.77 -10.40
N ASP A 54 8.35 6.52 -11.25
CA ASP A 54 9.22 5.99 -12.31
C ASP A 54 10.53 5.50 -11.71
N LEU A 55 10.78 4.19 -11.84
CA LEU A 55 11.96 3.50 -11.35
C LEU A 55 12.91 3.04 -12.49
N ARG A 56 12.74 3.53 -13.71
CA ARG A 56 13.51 3.04 -14.87
C ARG A 56 14.93 3.60 -14.96
N HIS A 57 15.29 4.54 -14.11
CA HIS A 57 16.64 5.09 -14.09
C HIS A 57 17.67 4.02 -13.66
N PRO A 58 18.93 4.05 -14.20
CA PRO A 58 19.97 3.09 -13.83
C PRO A 58 20.23 2.92 -12.33
N THR A 59 20.08 3.97 -11.53
CA THR A 59 20.29 3.92 -10.07
C THR A 59 19.25 3.07 -9.31
N THR A 60 18.16 2.69 -9.96
CA THR A 60 17.07 1.87 -9.39
C THR A 60 16.99 0.47 -9.98
N GLN A 61 17.94 0.09 -10.83
CA GLN A 61 17.97 -1.24 -11.46
C GLN A 61 18.09 -2.37 -10.44
N LEU A 62 18.80 -2.14 -9.33
CA LEU A 62 18.92 -3.13 -8.26
C LEU A 62 17.54 -3.41 -7.63
N LEU A 63 16.75 -2.37 -7.38
CA LEU A 63 15.37 -2.49 -6.90
C LEU A 63 14.48 -3.21 -7.90
N LEU A 64 14.46 -2.76 -9.16
CA LEU A 64 13.63 -3.35 -10.21
C LEU A 64 13.97 -4.83 -10.45
N GLY A 65 15.24 -5.18 -10.34
CA GLY A 65 15.69 -6.59 -10.44
C GLY A 65 15.12 -7.51 -9.36
N GLN A 66 14.57 -6.99 -8.26
CA GLN A 66 13.94 -7.80 -7.21
C GLN A 66 12.42 -7.97 -7.39
N VAL A 67 11.79 -7.24 -8.31
CA VAL A 67 10.34 -7.26 -8.48
C VAL A 67 9.85 -8.62 -8.96
N ASP A 68 10.37 -9.12 -10.09
CA ASP A 68 9.96 -10.41 -10.63
C ASP A 68 10.31 -11.58 -9.69
N PRO A 69 11.53 -11.67 -9.07
CA PRO A 69 11.80 -12.68 -8.06
C PRO A 69 10.80 -12.67 -6.89
N THR A 70 10.35 -11.49 -6.44
CA THR A 70 9.36 -11.37 -5.37
C THR A 70 7.97 -11.83 -5.81
N LEU A 71 7.57 -11.54 -7.05
CA LEU A 71 6.32 -12.07 -7.62
C LEU A 71 6.38 -13.59 -7.80
N GLN A 72 7.52 -14.15 -8.19
CA GLN A 72 7.71 -15.61 -8.26
C GLN A 72 7.66 -16.25 -6.88
N LEU A 73 8.29 -15.65 -5.87
CA LEU A 73 8.15 -16.10 -4.48
C LEU A 73 6.69 -16.12 -4.04
N SER A 74 5.90 -15.11 -4.41
CA SER A 74 4.46 -15.08 -4.10
C SER A 74 3.74 -16.29 -4.68
N LYS A 75 4.00 -16.65 -5.93
CA LYS A 75 3.43 -17.85 -6.56
C LYS A 75 3.82 -19.11 -5.82
N LEU A 76 5.12 -19.30 -5.54
CA LEU A 76 5.62 -20.47 -4.81
C LEU A 76 4.95 -20.62 -3.43
N ILE A 77 4.78 -19.54 -2.69
CA ILE A 77 4.13 -19.57 -1.37
C ILE A 77 2.65 -19.96 -1.49
N PHE A 78 1.91 -19.34 -2.42
CA PHE A 78 0.48 -19.59 -2.54
C PHE A 78 0.13 -20.93 -3.21
N ASP A 79 1.06 -21.55 -3.92
CA ASP A 79 0.90 -22.90 -4.50
C ASP A 79 1.04 -24.03 -3.48
N HIS A 80 1.54 -23.76 -2.26
CA HIS A 80 1.49 -24.75 -1.19
C HIS A 80 0.05 -25.13 -0.84
N SER A 81 -0.12 -26.38 -0.35
CA SER A 81 -1.42 -26.85 0.12
C SER A 81 -1.95 -25.98 1.28
N ALA A 82 -3.27 -25.99 1.46
CA ALA A 82 -3.92 -25.26 2.56
C ALA A 82 -3.39 -25.69 3.94
N GLU A 83 -3.08 -26.97 4.11
CA GLU A 83 -2.53 -27.52 5.36
C GLU A 83 -1.20 -26.86 5.69
N ILE A 84 -0.28 -26.76 4.72
CA ILE A 84 1.04 -26.13 4.92
C ILE A 84 0.87 -24.63 5.21
N LYS A 85 0.07 -23.92 4.42
CA LYS A 85 -0.16 -22.48 4.62
C LYS A 85 -0.78 -22.19 5.99
N ASN A 86 -1.71 -23.00 6.45
CA ASN A 86 -2.42 -22.82 7.73
C ASN A 86 -1.53 -23.09 8.97
N LEU A 87 -0.37 -23.71 8.82
CA LEU A 87 0.64 -23.77 9.90
C LEU A 87 1.16 -22.36 10.25
N PHE A 88 1.09 -21.45 9.29
CA PHE A 88 1.52 -20.06 9.42
C PHE A 88 0.34 -19.08 9.53
N ASP A 89 -0.82 -19.55 9.97
CA ASP A 89 -2.01 -18.70 10.10
C ASP A 89 -1.69 -17.45 10.93
N VAL A 90 -1.90 -16.31 10.32
CA VAL A 90 -1.57 -14.98 10.89
C VAL A 90 -2.24 -14.74 12.24
N ASP A 91 -3.41 -15.33 12.49
CA ASP A 91 -4.14 -15.17 13.75
C ASP A 91 -3.56 -16.02 14.88
N LYS A 92 -2.79 -17.06 14.53
CA LYS A 92 -2.13 -17.94 15.50
C LYS A 92 -0.73 -17.51 15.86
N ILE A 93 0.02 -16.93 14.89
CA ILE A 93 1.45 -16.69 15.04
C ILE A 93 1.82 -15.22 15.27
N SER A 94 0.90 -14.28 15.08
CA SER A 94 1.20 -12.85 15.22
C SER A 94 0.03 -12.09 15.83
N SER A 95 0.18 -11.65 17.08
CA SER A 95 -0.84 -10.85 17.78
C SER A 95 -1.21 -9.57 17.04
N LEU A 96 -0.23 -8.90 16.44
CA LEU A 96 -0.43 -7.70 15.61
C LEU A 96 -0.68 -8.00 14.14
N LYS A 97 -0.83 -9.29 13.78
CA LYS A 97 -1.13 -9.72 12.38
C LYS A 97 -0.11 -9.23 11.34
N THR A 98 1.12 -8.99 11.78
CA THR A 98 2.21 -8.48 10.93
C THR A 98 3.02 -9.58 10.28
N ASN A 99 2.81 -10.85 10.66
CA ASN A 99 3.48 -12.00 10.06
C ASN A 99 2.51 -13.16 9.84
N GLY A 100 2.63 -13.82 8.69
CA GLY A 100 1.95 -15.07 8.39
C GLY A 100 0.87 -14.98 7.32
N TYR A 101 0.15 -16.09 7.18
CA TYR A 101 -0.81 -16.38 6.14
C TYR A 101 -2.24 -16.00 6.54
N LYS A 102 -2.95 -15.30 5.66
CA LYS A 102 -4.38 -15.06 5.72
C LYS A 102 -5.06 -15.82 4.57
N PRO A 103 -5.94 -16.80 4.85
CA PRO A 103 -6.69 -17.50 3.80
C PRO A 103 -7.74 -16.60 3.13
N LYS A 104 -8.11 -16.97 1.89
CA LYS A 104 -9.27 -16.42 1.18
C LYS A 104 -10.55 -16.61 2.00
N GLY A 105 -11.48 -15.67 1.89
CA GLY A 105 -12.80 -15.77 2.51
C GLY A 105 -12.83 -15.47 4.01
N ARG A 106 -11.73 -14.97 4.60
CA ARG A 106 -11.71 -14.68 6.04
C ARG A 106 -12.52 -13.43 6.40
N ASN A 107 -12.47 -12.39 5.56
CA ASN A 107 -13.12 -11.12 5.85
C ASN A 107 -14.43 -10.98 5.06
N ILE A 108 -15.38 -10.26 5.63
CA ILE A 108 -16.62 -9.85 4.96
C ILE A 108 -16.31 -8.57 4.17
N VAL A 109 -16.82 -8.45 2.94
CA VAL A 109 -16.52 -7.33 2.04
C VAL A 109 -17.72 -6.44 1.73
N ASN A 110 -18.94 -6.87 2.05
CA ASN A 110 -20.17 -6.09 1.85
C ASN A 110 -21.23 -6.43 2.90
N LYS A 111 -22.38 -5.77 2.81
CA LYS A 111 -23.52 -5.96 3.74
C LYS A 111 -24.24 -7.30 3.58
N ASP A 112 -24.04 -7.99 2.47
CA ASP A 112 -24.66 -9.27 2.13
C ASP A 112 -23.78 -10.47 2.55
N ASP A 113 -22.84 -10.23 3.49
CA ASP A 113 -21.90 -11.24 4.01
C ASP A 113 -20.99 -11.88 2.93
N ALA A 114 -20.83 -11.22 1.77
CA ALA A 114 -19.88 -11.69 0.76
C ALA A 114 -18.46 -11.73 1.33
N ARG A 115 -17.71 -12.77 0.96
CA ARG A 115 -16.37 -13.00 1.48
C ARG A 115 -15.30 -12.48 0.55
N ASP A 116 -14.18 -12.02 1.12
CA ASP A 116 -13.04 -11.52 0.35
C ASP A 116 -12.50 -12.57 -0.64
N GLY A 117 -11.99 -12.09 -1.77
CA GLY A 117 -11.54 -12.93 -2.88
C GLY A 117 -10.03 -13.12 -2.94
N PHE A 118 -9.30 -12.87 -1.85
CA PHE A 118 -7.84 -12.91 -1.86
C PHE A 118 -7.26 -13.66 -0.66
N GLU A 119 -6.09 -14.22 -0.85
CA GLU A 119 -5.21 -14.69 0.21
C GLU A 119 -3.96 -13.81 0.29
N SER A 120 -3.36 -13.68 1.45
CA SER A 120 -2.18 -12.85 1.64
C SER A 120 -1.18 -13.48 2.60
N TRP A 121 0.09 -13.10 2.42
CA TRP A 121 1.17 -13.45 3.32
C TRP A 121 1.91 -12.19 3.75
N ALA A 122 1.95 -11.93 5.05
CA ALA A 122 2.66 -10.80 5.62
C ALA A 122 4.06 -11.23 6.10
N LEU A 123 5.06 -10.43 5.78
CA LEU A 123 6.45 -10.59 6.20
C LEU A 123 6.88 -9.31 6.93
N PRO A 124 7.28 -9.37 8.21
CA PRO A 124 7.71 -8.21 8.97
C PRO A 124 9.00 -7.61 8.41
N ARG A 125 9.03 -6.28 8.25
CA ARG A 125 10.23 -5.53 7.87
C ARG A 125 11.41 -5.84 8.77
N ASN A 126 11.19 -5.77 10.08
CA ASN A 126 12.26 -5.95 11.08
C ASN A 126 12.98 -7.29 10.89
N GLY A 127 12.25 -8.37 10.65
CA GLY A 127 12.86 -9.67 10.41
C GLY A 127 13.59 -9.79 9.07
N ILE A 128 13.11 -9.12 8.01
CA ILE A 128 13.79 -9.09 6.70
C ILE A 128 15.08 -8.28 6.78
N LEU A 129 15.03 -7.09 7.39
CA LEU A 129 16.18 -6.19 7.52
C LEU A 129 17.08 -6.51 8.74
N LYS A 130 16.74 -7.53 9.51
CA LYS A 130 17.48 -7.97 10.71
C LYS A 130 17.56 -6.87 11.79
N ILE A 131 16.47 -6.13 11.99
CA ILE A 131 16.33 -5.12 13.02
C ILE A 131 15.74 -5.78 14.26
N GLY A 132 16.58 -6.09 15.24
CA GLY A 132 16.16 -6.81 16.46
C GLY A 132 15.86 -8.29 16.24
N ALA A 133 15.12 -8.89 17.19
CA ALA A 133 14.77 -10.31 17.13
C ALA A 133 13.63 -10.58 16.13
N ASP A 134 13.75 -11.67 15.37
CA ASP A 134 12.70 -12.19 14.50
C ASP A 134 12.25 -13.58 15.00
N PRO A 135 11.26 -13.66 15.88
CA PRO A 135 10.82 -14.92 16.48
C PRO A 135 9.91 -15.76 15.57
N PHE A 136 9.57 -15.25 14.37
CA PHE A 136 8.53 -15.85 13.56
C PHE A 136 9.05 -17.02 12.69
N PRO A 137 8.29 -18.14 12.63
CA PRO A 137 8.61 -19.22 11.72
C PRO A 137 8.44 -18.77 10.27
N ARG A 138 9.28 -19.30 9.36
CA ARG A 138 9.23 -18.98 7.93
C ARG A 138 9.27 -20.25 7.09
N LEU A 139 8.54 -20.23 5.97
CA LEU A 139 8.67 -21.24 4.93
C LEU A 139 10.10 -21.30 4.39
N PRO A 140 10.60 -22.47 3.95
CA PRO A 140 11.92 -22.60 3.31
C PRO A 140 12.10 -21.62 2.15
N ALA A 141 11.12 -21.48 1.26
CA ALA A 141 11.17 -20.55 0.14
C ALA A 141 11.39 -19.09 0.57
N VAL A 142 10.80 -18.65 1.69
CA VAL A 142 11.03 -17.29 2.25
C VAL A 142 12.46 -17.15 2.76
N LYS A 143 13.02 -18.20 3.38
CA LYS A 143 14.42 -18.20 3.86
C LYS A 143 15.40 -18.13 2.70
N GLU A 144 15.14 -18.88 1.63
CA GLU A 144 15.96 -18.87 0.41
C GLU A 144 15.91 -17.52 -0.30
N ALA A 145 14.76 -16.85 -0.29
CA ALA A 145 14.57 -15.52 -0.87
C ALA A 145 15.05 -14.36 0.04
N GLN A 146 15.66 -14.64 1.20
CA GLN A 146 16.04 -13.62 2.20
C GLN A 146 16.88 -12.48 1.60
N ASN A 147 17.83 -12.77 0.72
CA ASN A 147 18.67 -11.74 0.10
C ASN A 147 17.86 -10.86 -0.88
N THR A 148 17.01 -11.45 -1.70
CA THR A 148 16.09 -10.73 -2.59
C THR A 148 15.20 -9.78 -1.81
N LEU A 149 14.58 -10.27 -0.74
CA LEU A 149 13.68 -9.49 0.11
C LEU A 149 14.42 -8.36 0.85
N HIS A 150 15.63 -8.63 1.32
CA HIS A 150 16.49 -7.64 1.98
C HIS A 150 16.81 -6.48 1.04
N ILE A 151 17.34 -6.78 -0.16
CA ILE A 151 17.68 -5.77 -1.17
C ILE A 151 16.44 -4.97 -1.59
N LEU A 152 15.30 -5.64 -1.77
CA LEU A 152 14.04 -4.99 -2.11
C LEU A 152 13.64 -3.97 -1.04
N LEU A 153 13.60 -4.39 0.23
CA LEU A 153 13.14 -3.52 1.30
C LEU A 153 14.11 -2.39 1.59
N GLU A 154 15.42 -2.66 1.64
CA GLU A 154 16.44 -1.64 1.83
C GLU A 154 16.37 -0.56 0.75
N SER A 155 16.20 -0.98 -0.52
CA SER A 155 16.03 -0.04 -1.64
C SER A 155 14.75 0.78 -1.53
N LEU A 156 13.63 0.16 -1.10
CA LEU A 156 12.35 0.86 -0.93
C LEU A 156 12.37 1.81 0.27
N GLU A 157 13.11 1.49 1.34
CA GLU A 157 13.36 2.41 2.46
C GLU A 157 14.11 3.67 1.99
N ASP A 158 15.15 3.52 1.17
CA ASP A 158 15.89 4.66 0.62
C ASP A 158 15.00 5.53 -0.30
N VAL A 159 14.15 4.90 -1.12
CA VAL A 159 13.14 5.61 -1.92
C VAL A 159 12.15 6.36 -1.02
N ALA A 160 11.67 5.72 0.05
CA ALA A 160 10.75 6.33 1.00
C ALA A 160 11.37 7.55 1.70
N GLN A 161 12.63 7.46 2.10
CA GLN A 161 13.37 8.59 2.69
C GLN A 161 13.44 9.78 1.72
N THR A 162 13.58 9.53 0.41
CA THR A 162 13.55 10.59 -0.61
C THR A 162 12.18 11.28 -0.66
N ILE A 163 11.09 10.49 -0.65
CA ILE A 163 9.72 11.02 -0.67
C ILE A 163 9.43 11.79 0.63
N PHE A 164 9.79 11.24 1.81
CA PHE A 164 9.58 11.91 3.09
C PHE A 164 10.32 13.24 3.17
N ARG A 165 11.59 13.31 2.72
CA ARG A 165 12.33 14.59 2.64
C ARG A 165 11.60 15.61 1.78
N SER A 166 11.17 15.21 0.59
CA SER A 166 10.46 16.10 -0.33
C SER A 166 9.13 16.59 0.24
N LEU A 167 8.37 15.72 0.94
CA LEU A 167 7.13 16.10 1.62
C LEU A 167 7.39 16.99 2.84
N SER A 168 8.48 16.75 3.59
CA SER A 168 8.89 17.61 4.71
C SER A 168 9.24 19.01 4.25
N ASP A 169 9.97 19.13 3.13
CA ASP A 169 10.31 20.41 2.51
C ASP A 169 9.05 21.14 2.01
N LEU A 170 8.13 20.41 1.34
CA LEU A 170 6.83 20.95 0.94
C LEU A 170 6.05 21.54 2.11
N LEU A 171 6.02 20.83 3.22
CA LEU A 171 5.28 21.22 4.42
C LEU A 171 6.01 22.29 5.25
N GLY A 172 7.26 22.62 4.94
CA GLY A 172 8.09 23.54 5.72
C GLY A 172 8.32 23.07 7.16
N LEU A 173 8.52 21.76 7.35
CA LEU A 173 8.68 21.16 8.68
C LEU A 173 10.04 21.53 9.29
N ALA A 174 10.03 21.87 10.59
CA ALA A 174 11.25 22.01 11.38
C ALA A 174 11.99 20.67 11.49
N PRO A 175 13.32 20.65 11.71
CA PRO A 175 14.12 19.42 11.72
C PRO A 175 13.56 18.30 12.59
N GLU A 176 13.08 18.62 13.79
CA GLU A 176 12.51 17.68 14.76
C GLU A 176 11.11 17.17 14.41
N HIS A 177 10.46 17.80 13.40
CA HIS A 177 9.11 17.43 12.94
C HIS A 177 9.14 16.85 11.53
N ARG A 178 10.31 16.64 10.95
CA ARG A 178 10.42 16.07 9.60
C ARG A 178 9.94 14.64 9.55
N LEU A 179 9.27 14.26 8.47
CA LEU A 179 8.66 12.93 8.33
C LEU A 179 9.71 11.81 8.41
N GLU A 180 10.90 12.04 7.86
CA GLU A 180 11.99 11.07 7.94
C GLU A 180 12.46 10.78 9.37
N ALA A 181 12.31 11.72 10.32
CA ALA A 181 12.63 11.50 11.73
C ALA A 181 11.66 10.53 12.44
N PHE A 182 10.49 10.32 11.86
CA PHE A 182 9.52 9.32 12.34
C PHE A 182 9.68 7.95 11.65
N HIS A 183 10.59 7.84 10.69
CA HIS A 183 10.82 6.66 9.86
C HIS A 183 12.31 6.31 9.81
N GLU A 184 12.96 6.28 10.96
CA GLU A 184 14.39 5.96 11.04
C GLU A 184 14.63 4.50 10.66
N PRO A 185 15.52 4.21 9.67
CA PRO A 185 15.70 2.85 9.14
C PRO A 185 16.15 1.82 10.18
N ASP A 186 16.93 2.24 11.18
CA ASP A 186 17.52 1.36 12.20
C ASP A 186 16.58 1.10 13.39
N LYS A 187 15.45 1.79 13.46
CA LYS A 187 14.48 1.61 14.54
C LYS A 187 13.39 0.60 14.17
N PRO A 188 12.87 -0.15 15.16
CA PRO A 188 11.75 -1.05 14.94
C PRO A 188 10.51 -0.33 14.42
N SER A 189 9.81 -0.98 13.49
CA SER A 189 8.49 -0.56 13.03
C SER A 189 7.64 -1.79 12.69
N THR A 190 6.34 -1.63 12.76
CA THR A 190 5.38 -2.63 12.31
C THR A 190 5.18 -2.66 10.79
N SER A 191 6.08 -2.03 10.00
CA SER A 191 6.10 -2.09 8.53
C SER A 191 6.17 -3.53 8.04
N ILE A 192 5.44 -3.83 6.96
CA ILE A 192 5.34 -5.18 6.42
C ILE A 192 5.46 -5.20 4.89
N LEU A 193 6.11 -6.22 4.38
CA LEU A 193 5.92 -6.65 2.99
C LEU A 193 4.73 -7.61 2.96
N ARG A 194 3.72 -7.29 2.16
CA ARG A 194 2.54 -8.13 1.97
C ARG A 194 2.51 -8.70 0.56
N LEU A 195 2.58 -10.00 0.45
CA LEU A 195 2.34 -10.74 -0.79
C LEU A 195 0.85 -11.03 -0.89
N LEU A 196 0.26 -10.90 -2.09
CA LEU A 196 -1.18 -11.05 -2.30
C LEU A 196 -1.45 -11.89 -3.55
N LYS A 197 -2.42 -12.81 -3.41
CA LYS A 197 -3.01 -13.56 -4.51
C LYS A 197 -4.50 -13.31 -4.53
N TYR A 198 -4.99 -12.68 -5.58
CA TYR A 198 -6.42 -12.52 -5.85
C TYR A 198 -6.87 -13.63 -6.77
N HIS A 199 -7.94 -14.33 -6.37
CA HIS A 199 -8.48 -15.42 -7.16
C HIS A 199 -9.29 -14.89 -8.33
N ALA A 200 -9.27 -15.63 -9.43
CA ALA A 200 -10.03 -15.27 -10.61
C ALA A 200 -11.52 -15.06 -10.30
N ARG A 201 -12.13 -14.10 -11.00
CA ARG A 201 -13.56 -13.82 -10.95
C ARG A 201 -14.15 -13.96 -12.36
N ALA A 202 -15.32 -14.59 -12.41
CA ALA A 202 -16.05 -14.75 -13.68
C ALA A 202 -16.46 -13.40 -14.28
N GLN A 203 -16.72 -13.41 -15.57
CA GLN A 203 -17.33 -12.29 -16.26
C GLN A 203 -18.69 -11.93 -15.60
N GLY A 204 -18.96 -10.62 -15.44
CA GLY A 204 -20.18 -10.14 -14.80
C GLY A 204 -20.12 -10.06 -13.26
N ALA A 205 -19.05 -10.53 -12.62
CA ALA A 205 -18.85 -10.31 -11.18
C ALA A 205 -18.58 -8.81 -10.93
N SER A 206 -19.26 -8.24 -9.92
CA SER A 206 -19.14 -6.82 -9.55
C SER A 206 -18.55 -6.62 -8.14
N ASP A 207 -18.65 -7.63 -7.26
CA ASP A 207 -18.20 -7.50 -5.88
C ASP A 207 -16.69 -7.28 -5.78
N PRO A 208 -16.23 -6.34 -4.95
CA PRO A 208 -14.81 -6.14 -4.71
C PRO A 208 -14.19 -7.39 -4.05
N LEU A 209 -12.91 -7.64 -4.35
CA LEU A 209 -12.15 -8.73 -3.73
C LEU A 209 -11.56 -8.33 -2.39
N ILE A 210 -11.37 -7.05 -2.18
CA ILE A 210 -10.97 -6.44 -0.91
C ILE A 210 -11.87 -5.23 -0.63
N VAL A 211 -12.31 -5.10 0.60
CA VAL A 211 -13.14 -4.00 1.07
C VAL A 211 -12.50 -2.63 0.79
N PRO A 212 -13.29 -1.58 0.45
CA PRO A 212 -12.80 -0.22 0.40
C PRO A 212 -12.13 0.18 1.73
N HIS A 213 -10.91 0.70 1.64
CA HIS A 213 -10.13 1.09 2.83
C HIS A 213 -9.07 2.14 2.49
N THR A 214 -8.52 2.75 3.52
CA THR A 214 -7.27 3.52 3.49
C THR A 214 -6.16 2.69 4.12
N ASP A 215 -4.91 2.89 3.68
CA ASP A 215 -3.78 2.23 4.29
C ASP A 215 -3.44 2.83 5.66
N LEU A 216 -3.06 1.96 6.60
CA LEU A 216 -2.77 2.32 7.99
C LEU A 216 -1.54 3.20 8.17
N GLY A 217 -0.54 3.01 7.30
CA GLY A 217 0.81 3.54 7.47
C GLY A 217 1.01 4.93 6.90
N SER A 218 2.23 5.18 6.47
CA SER A 218 2.66 6.45 5.88
C SER A 218 2.72 6.40 4.37
N LEU A 219 3.36 5.36 3.82
CA LEU A 219 3.51 5.11 2.39
C LEU A 219 3.28 3.62 2.10
N THR A 220 2.70 3.35 0.95
CA THR A 220 2.63 2.00 0.38
C THR A 220 3.23 2.02 -1.02
N PHE A 221 4.16 1.10 -1.29
CA PHE A 221 4.68 0.82 -2.64
C PHE A 221 4.03 -0.44 -3.14
N LEU A 222 3.23 -0.35 -4.21
CA LEU A 222 2.53 -1.48 -4.80
C LEU A 222 3.13 -1.85 -6.15
N PHE A 223 3.44 -3.14 -6.30
CA PHE A 223 3.88 -3.75 -7.54
C PHE A 223 2.86 -4.78 -8.00
N SER A 224 2.40 -4.65 -9.22
CA SER A 224 1.47 -5.57 -9.86
C SER A 224 1.65 -5.54 -11.37
N SER A 225 1.53 -6.70 -12.01
CA SER A 225 1.53 -6.82 -13.47
C SER A 225 0.12 -6.89 -14.07
N THR A 226 -0.91 -6.91 -13.23
CA THR A 226 -2.30 -7.13 -13.66
C THR A 226 -3.19 -6.01 -13.11
N PRO A 227 -4.12 -5.45 -13.91
CA PRO A 227 -5.08 -4.44 -13.46
C PRO A 227 -6.04 -4.97 -12.39
N GLY A 228 -6.84 -4.09 -11.79
CA GLY A 228 -7.83 -4.42 -10.76
C GLY A 228 -7.79 -3.49 -9.55
N LEU A 229 -6.70 -2.74 -9.33
CA LEU A 229 -6.67 -1.68 -8.31
C LEU A 229 -7.57 -0.53 -8.75
N GLN A 230 -8.41 -0.07 -7.82
CA GLN A 230 -9.30 1.08 -7.99
C GLN A 230 -9.04 2.09 -6.87
N VAL A 231 -9.08 3.37 -7.20
CA VAL A 231 -9.06 4.47 -6.24
C VAL A 231 -10.39 5.21 -6.33
N LEU A 232 -10.90 5.63 -5.18
CA LEU A 232 -12.07 6.50 -5.10
C LEU A 232 -11.59 7.94 -5.34
N SER A 233 -11.94 8.49 -6.49
CA SER A 233 -11.40 9.77 -6.98
C SER A 233 -12.50 10.81 -7.12
N THR A 234 -12.18 12.04 -6.68
CA THR A 234 -12.94 13.25 -6.98
C THR A 234 -12.31 14.03 -8.13
N VAL A 235 -11.35 13.45 -8.86
CA VAL A 235 -10.59 14.15 -9.88
C VAL A 235 -11.55 14.72 -10.95
N ALA A 236 -11.50 16.02 -11.08
CA ALA A 236 -12.24 16.77 -12.10
C ALA A 236 -11.95 16.20 -13.49
N GLY A 237 -12.94 15.60 -14.10
CA GLY A 237 -12.87 14.93 -15.42
C GLY A 237 -13.42 13.51 -15.44
N ALA A 238 -13.57 12.84 -14.30
CA ALA A 238 -14.16 11.52 -14.22
C ALA A 238 -15.69 11.56 -14.09
N ALA A 239 -16.26 12.56 -13.40
CA ALA A 239 -17.70 12.72 -13.32
C ALA A 239 -18.14 14.17 -13.53
N PRO A 240 -19.15 14.42 -14.38
CA PRO A 240 -19.75 15.73 -14.56
C PRO A 240 -20.49 16.25 -13.29
N SER A 241 -20.77 15.35 -12.34
CA SER A 241 -21.57 15.61 -11.14
C SER A 241 -20.77 16.04 -9.91
N GLY A 242 -19.42 15.92 -9.94
CA GLY A 242 -18.58 16.14 -8.75
C GLY A 242 -18.72 15.03 -7.70
N GLU A 243 -19.37 13.91 -8.04
CA GLU A 243 -19.48 12.72 -7.19
C GLU A 243 -18.21 11.90 -7.20
N GLU A 244 -17.93 11.21 -6.09
CA GLU A 244 -16.78 10.29 -6.00
C GLU A 244 -17.04 9.02 -6.83
N GLU A 245 -16.13 8.69 -7.75
CA GLU A 245 -16.23 7.51 -8.59
C GLU A 245 -14.99 6.62 -8.49
N TRP A 246 -15.18 5.31 -8.73
CA TRP A 246 -14.10 4.34 -8.77
C TRP A 246 -13.37 4.38 -10.10
N ALA A 247 -12.09 4.80 -10.08
CA ALA A 247 -11.21 4.81 -11.24
C ALA A 247 -10.16 3.71 -11.14
N TYR A 248 -9.87 3.03 -12.27
CA TYR A 248 -8.88 1.96 -12.30
C TYR A 248 -7.46 2.49 -12.48
N ILE A 249 -6.53 1.95 -11.71
CA ILE A 249 -5.10 2.24 -11.85
C ILE A 249 -4.47 1.16 -12.72
N ALA A 250 -3.98 1.55 -13.90
CA ALA A 250 -3.30 0.66 -14.82
C ALA A 250 -1.87 0.35 -14.35
N PRO A 251 -1.42 -0.92 -14.34
CA PRO A 251 -0.02 -1.21 -14.09
C PRO A 251 0.86 -0.67 -15.23
N LYS A 252 2.04 -0.15 -14.90
CA LYS A 252 3.01 0.37 -15.86
C LYS A 252 4.37 -0.30 -15.69
N PRO A 253 5.01 -0.80 -16.77
CA PRO A 253 6.34 -1.41 -16.70
C PRO A 253 7.39 -0.43 -16.15
N GLY A 254 8.17 -0.86 -15.17
CA GLY A 254 9.22 -0.03 -14.57
C GLY A 254 8.72 1.03 -13.59
N TYR A 255 7.42 1.04 -13.28
CA TYR A 255 6.82 1.92 -12.27
C TYR A 255 6.32 1.13 -11.06
N THR A 256 6.28 1.80 -9.92
CA THR A 256 5.45 1.38 -8.79
C THR A 256 4.30 2.37 -8.59
N VAL A 257 3.16 1.88 -8.13
CA VAL A 257 2.10 2.74 -7.62
C VAL A 257 2.42 3.05 -6.16
N VAL A 258 2.40 4.33 -5.81
CA VAL A 258 2.63 4.78 -4.44
C VAL A 258 1.37 5.46 -3.92
N ASN A 259 0.99 5.14 -2.69
CA ASN A 259 -0.06 5.88 -2.00
C ASN A 259 0.37 6.30 -0.59
N LEU A 260 -0.19 7.42 -0.15
CA LEU A 260 -0.09 7.92 1.20
C LEU A 260 -1.13 7.22 2.08
N GLY A 261 -0.77 7.00 3.34
CA GLY A 261 -1.64 6.35 4.31
C GLY A 261 -2.05 7.26 5.46
N ASP A 262 -2.77 6.68 6.41
CA ASP A 262 -3.41 7.41 7.50
C ASP A 262 -2.42 8.09 8.44
N CYS A 263 -1.25 7.49 8.70
CA CYS A 263 -0.28 8.09 9.62
C CYS A 263 0.17 9.47 9.15
N VAL A 264 0.55 9.63 7.86
CA VAL A 264 0.93 10.95 7.34
C VAL A 264 -0.28 11.88 7.23
N SER A 265 -1.47 11.36 6.92
CA SER A 265 -2.68 12.16 6.91
C SER A 265 -3.01 12.70 8.31
N MET A 266 -2.90 11.88 9.35
CA MET A 266 -3.08 12.28 10.73
C MET A 266 -2.04 13.30 11.18
N MET A 267 -0.77 13.06 10.90
CA MET A 267 0.35 13.95 11.23
C MET A 267 0.25 15.31 10.51
N THR A 268 -0.45 15.38 9.40
CA THR A 268 -0.67 16.61 8.64
C THR A 268 -2.08 17.15 8.76
N ASN A 269 -2.86 16.63 9.70
CA ASN A 269 -4.26 17.03 9.93
C ASN A 269 -5.10 17.02 8.63
N GLY A 270 -4.90 16.01 7.80
CA GLY A 270 -5.58 15.80 6.53
C GLY A 270 -5.07 16.63 5.36
N ALA A 271 -3.99 17.41 5.52
CA ALA A 271 -3.38 18.13 4.40
C ALA A 271 -2.84 17.15 3.36
N LEU A 272 -2.07 16.15 3.78
CA LEU A 272 -1.71 15.03 2.92
C LEU A 272 -2.85 14.00 2.91
N LYS A 273 -3.24 13.55 1.72
CA LYS A 273 -4.43 12.71 1.53
C LYS A 273 -4.10 11.23 1.70
N SER A 274 -4.86 10.54 2.55
CA SER A 274 -4.95 9.09 2.54
C SER A 274 -6.18 8.70 1.72
N ALA A 275 -5.98 8.12 0.54
CA ALA A 275 -7.07 7.88 -0.40
C ALA A 275 -7.68 6.48 -0.23
N VAL A 276 -9.02 6.43 -0.35
CA VAL A 276 -9.76 5.16 -0.31
C VAL A 276 -9.53 4.39 -1.59
N HIS A 277 -9.20 3.12 -1.45
CA HIS A 277 -8.96 2.22 -2.57
C HIS A 277 -9.47 0.81 -2.31
N ARG A 278 -9.61 0.04 -3.38
CA ARG A 278 -10.03 -1.38 -3.35
C ARG A 278 -9.45 -2.14 -4.54
N VAL A 279 -9.63 -3.45 -4.54
CA VAL A 279 -9.37 -4.28 -5.74
C VAL A 279 -10.67 -4.94 -6.16
N GLY A 280 -11.00 -4.80 -7.43
CA GLY A 280 -12.22 -5.34 -8.01
C GLY A 280 -12.02 -5.86 -9.44
N PRO A 281 -12.99 -6.66 -9.94
CA PRO A 281 -12.98 -7.14 -11.31
C PRO A 281 -13.13 -5.98 -12.30
N LEU A 282 -12.62 -6.20 -13.54
CA LEU A 282 -12.84 -5.25 -14.63
C LEU A 282 -14.28 -5.36 -15.14
N PRO A 283 -14.95 -4.24 -15.47
CA PRO A 283 -16.27 -4.26 -16.06
C PRO A 283 -16.32 -5.17 -17.28
N GLY A 284 -17.35 -6.01 -17.35
CA GLY A 284 -17.57 -6.91 -18.49
C GLY A 284 -16.55 -8.03 -18.70
N ALA A 285 -15.35 -7.94 -18.13
CA ALA A 285 -14.27 -8.90 -18.39
C ALA A 285 -13.99 -9.87 -17.21
N GLY A 286 -14.52 -9.57 -16.02
CA GLY A 286 -14.13 -10.29 -14.83
C GLY A 286 -12.71 -9.95 -14.39
N MET A 287 -12.02 -10.87 -13.73
CA MET A 287 -10.62 -10.70 -13.35
C MET A 287 -9.87 -12.03 -13.44
N PRO A 288 -8.73 -12.09 -14.10
CA PRO A 288 -7.85 -13.25 -14.04
C PRO A 288 -7.25 -13.38 -12.65
N GLU A 289 -6.63 -14.52 -12.35
CA GLU A 289 -5.80 -14.66 -11.16
C GLU A 289 -4.71 -13.59 -11.17
N ARG A 290 -4.57 -12.87 -10.05
CA ARG A 290 -3.71 -11.70 -9.95
C ARG A 290 -2.76 -11.83 -8.77
N TYR A 291 -1.49 -11.64 -9.05
CA TYR A 291 -0.45 -11.52 -8.01
C TYR A 291 0.03 -10.08 -7.90
N SER A 292 0.27 -9.66 -6.68
CA SER A 292 0.91 -8.38 -6.36
C SER A 292 1.65 -8.49 -5.04
N PHE A 293 2.53 -7.54 -4.79
CA PHE A 293 3.03 -7.30 -3.46
C PHE A 293 3.02 -5.82 -3.13
N ALA A 294 2.87 -5.53 -1.86
CA ALA A 294 2.84 -4.17 -1.33
C ALA A 294 3.81 -4.06 -0.15
N TYR A 295 4.67 -3.06 -0.18
CA TYR A 295 5.46 -2.68 0.99
C TYR A 295 4.76 -1.52 1.71
N LEU A 296 4.23 -1.82 2.88
CA LEU A 296 3.46 -0.89 3.70
C LEU A 296 4.37 -0.32 4.80
N ILE A 297 4.83 0.90 4.58
CA ILE A 297 5.73 1.61 5.51
C ILE A 297 4.91 2.31 6.58
N ARG A 298 5.36 2.17 7.82
CA ARG A 298 4.78 2.79 9.00
C ARG A 298 5.86 3.55 9.76
N PRO A 299 5.51 4.60 10.51
CA PRO A 299 6.43 5.21 11.45
C PRO A 299 7.04 4.18 12.40
N ASN A 300 8.13 4.53 13.04
CA ASN A 300 8.70 3.72 14.11
C ASN A 300 7.64 3.47 15.19
N ASP A 301 7.72 2.34 15.88
CA ASP A 301 6.67 1.88 16.81
C ASP A 301 6.40 2.88 17.94
N ASP A 302 7.43 3.58 18.40
CA ASP A 302 7.40 4.61 19.45
C ASP A 302 7.04 6.02 18.96
N ALA A 303 6.95 6.21 17.63
CA ALA A 303 6.60 7.51 17.05
C ALA A 303 5.20 7.96 17.48
N VAL A 304 5.10 9.18 17.99
CA VAL A 304 3.82 9.76 18.42
C VAL A 304 3.13 10.46 17.25
N LEU A 305 1.99 9.92 16.85
CA LEU A 305 1.15 10.49 15.79
C LEU A 305 0.37 11.66 16.37
N ARG A 306 0.70 12.87 15.91
CA ARG A 306 0.06 14.13 16.27
C ARG A 306 0.23 15.12 15.12
N PRO A 307 -0.63 16.13 14.99
CA PRO A 307 -0.44 17.17 13.99
C PRO A 307 0.92 17.86 14.12
N LEU A 308 1.65 17.94 13.02
CA LEU A 308 2.98 18.57 12.94
C LEU A 308 2.83 20.08 12.78
N GLY A 309 3.77 20.85 13.35
CA GLY A 309 3.85 22.29 13.16
C GLY A 309 4.29 22.64 11.73
N SER A 310 3.35 23.12 10.92
CA SER A 310 3.59 23.50 9.53
C SER A 310 2.63 24.62 9.11
N PRO A 311 3.06 25.56 8.24
CA PRO A 311 2.17 26.58 7.66
C PRO A 311 1.00 25.97 6.85
N LEU A 312 1.19 24.76 6.29
CA LEU A 312 0.18 24.06 5.49
C LEU A 312 -0.69 23.10 6.31
N VAL A 313 -0.32 22.80 7.56
CA VAL A 313 -1.11 21.95 8.47
C VAL A 313 -2.02 22.84 9.29
N SER A 314 -3.33 22.76 9.00
CA SER A 314 -4.32 23.55 9.74
C SER A 314 -4.26 23.26 11.24
N SER A 315 -4.19 24.33 12.05
CA SER A 315 -4.38 24.24 13.49
C SER A 315 -5.87 24.08 13.90
N ARG A 316 -6.77 24.25 12.93
CA ARG A 316 -8.24 24.13 13.10
C ARG A 316 -8.67 22.72 12.70
N GLY A 317 -8.91 21.89 13.64
CA GLY A 317 -9.48 20.55 13.46
C GLY A 317 -9.55 19.92 14.83
N GLY A 318 -10.61 19.19 15.15
CA GLY A 318 -10.73 18.47 16.40
C GLY A 318 -9.50 17.57 16.54
N GLY A 319 -8.54 18.01 17.35
CA GLY A 319 -7.25 17.35 17.49
C GLY A 319 -7.47 15.91 17.92
N MET A 320 -6.97 14.98 17.11
CA MET A 320 -6.84 13.62 17.60
C MET A 320 -5.89 13.63 18.79
N GLU A 321 -6.28 12.94 19.86
CA GLU A 321 -5.37 12.72 20.99
C GLU A 321 -4.09 12.04 20.49
N PRO A 322 -2.92 12.51 20.91
CA PRO A 322 -1.64 11.90 20.56
C PRO A 322 -1.66 10.40 20.86
N ILE A 323 -1.27 9.60 19.89
CA ILE A 323 -1.24 8.14 19.99
C ILE A 323 0.08 7.61 19.42
N THR A 324 0.68 6.59 20.03
CA THR A 324 1.84 5.93 19.42
C THR A 324 1.46 5.22 18.14
N CYS A 325 2.39 5.06 17.21
CA CYS A 325 2.17 4.29 16.00
C CYS A 325 1.74 2.86 16.33
N ALA A 326 2.37 2.20 17.28
CA ALA A 326 2.02 0.85 17.71
C ALA A 326 0.57 0.75 18.22
N ASP A 327 0.12 1.71 19.04
CA ASP A 327 -1.26 1.73 19.55
C ASP A 327 -2.27 2.02 18.43
N TRP A 328 -1.96 2.96 17.52
CA TRP A 328 -2.79 3.24 16.35
C TRP A 328 -2.98 1.99 15.47
N ILE A 329 -1.89 1.30 15.15
CA ILE A 329 -1.92 0.08 14.36
C ILE A 329 -2.79 -0.99 15.05
N THR A 330 -2.63 -1.15 16.36
CA THR A 330 -3.43 -2.09 17.15
C THR A 330 -4.92 -1.74 17.10
N LYS A 331 -5.27 -0.46 17.25
CA LYS A 331 -6.65 0.03 17.18
C LYS A 331 -7.27 -0.24 15.81
N LYS A 332 -6.59 0.13 14.73
CA LYS A 332 -7.12 -0.03 13.37
C LYS A 332 -7.23 -1.51 12.97
N TYR A 333 -6.29 -2.37 13.40
CA TYR A 333 -6.41 -3.80 13.13
C TYR A 333 -7.62 -4.45 13.77
N LYS A 334 -8.04 -4.03 14.96
CA LYS A 334 -9.27 -4.53 15.59
C LYS A 334 -10.49 -4.23 14.71
N VAL A 335 -10.57 -3.03 14.13
CA VAL A 335 -11.65 -2.65 13.21
C VAL A 335 -11.57 -3.40 11.89
N LEU A 336 -10.40 -3.44 11.25
CA LEU A 336 -10.20 -4.12 9.95
C LEU A 336 -10.53 -5.61 9.97
N ARG A 337 -10.51 -6.25 11.12
CA ARG A 337 -10.71 -7.71 11.24
C ARG A 337 -12.05 -8.12 11.79
N GLY A 338 -12.91 -7.13 12.15
CA GLY A 338 -14.32 -7.38 12.43
C GLY A 338 -14.58 -8.42 13.51
N ASP A 339 -13.87 -8.33 14.65
CA ASP A 339 -14.29 -9.07 15.85
C ASP A 339 -15.61 -8.51 16.40
N ASP A 340 -15.99 -7.28 15.97
CA ASP A 340 -17.29 -6.66 16.16
C ASP A 340 -17.85 -6.19 14.81
N ARG A 341 -19.11 -6.52 14.51
CA ARG A 341 -19.81 -6.13 13.28
C ARG A 341 -19.75 -4.61 13.09
N MET A 342 -19.42 -4.18 11.86
CA MET A 342 -19.27 -2.78 11.44
C MET A 342 -20.30 -1.86 12.10
N ARG A 343 -19.85 -1.04 13.06
CA ARG A 343 -20.61 0.07 13.63
C ARG A 343 -20.31 1.34 12.82
N ARG A 344 -21.15 2.38 12.96
CA ARG A 344 -20.93 3.68 12.27
C ARG A 344 -19.54 4.29 12.53
N ASP A 345 -18.91 3.98 13.67
CA ASP A 345 -17.57 4.43 14.03
C ASP A 345 -16.47 3.73 13.22
N ASP A 346 -16.78 2.57 12.61
CA ASP A 346 -15.83 1.80 11.81
C ASP A 346 -15.55 2.47 10.46
N ASP A 347 -16.52 3.17 9.86
CA ASP A 347 -16.35 3.93 8.62
C ASP A 347 -15.29 5.02 8.78
N GLN A 348 -15.25 5.70 9.92
CA GLN A 348 -14.24 6.71 10.21
C GLN A 348 -12.83 6.10 10.25
N VAL A 349 -12.69 4.91 10.81
CA VAL A 349 -11.40 4.22 10.91
C VAL A 349 -11.01 3.58 9.57
N MET A 350 -11.99 3.03 8.83
CA MET A 350 -11.74 2.33 7.55
C MET A 350 -11.45 3.26 6.38
N THR A 351 -12.17 4.36 6.29
CA THR A 351 -12.19 5.22 5.10
C THR A 351 -12.00 6.71 5.41
N GLY A 352 -11.66 7.06 6.65
CA GLY A 352 -11.59 8.45 7.08
C GLY A 352 -12.96 9.15 7.06
N GLY A 353 -14.06 8.39 7.20
CA GLY A 353 -15.44 8.90 7.22
C GLY A 353 -16.07 9.08 5.82
N ARG A 354 -15.39 8.65 4.74
CA ARG A 354 -15.94 8.69 3.38
C ARG A 354 -16.96 7.56 3.18
N LYS A 355 -18.07 7.86 2.49
CA LYS A 355 -19.12 6.88 2.16
C LYS A 355 -18.67 6.01 0.97
N ALA A 356 -17.75 5.09 1.21
CA ALA A 356 -17.21 4.21 0.18
C ALA A 356 -17.96 2.86 0.05
N PHE A 357 -18.93 2.61 0.93
CA PHE A 357 -19.76 1.40 0.97
C PHE A 357 -21.15 1.71 0.39
N VAL A 358 -21.25 1.86 -0.90
CA VAL A 358 -22.52 1.95 -1.62
C VAL A 358 -22.67 0.70 -2.48
#